data_6027a693b7facc3e2042eca9a2a1675d
#
_entry.id   6027a693b7facc3e2042eca9a2a1675d
#
_cell.length_a   1.000
_cell.length_b   1.000
_cell.length_c   1.000
_cell.angle_alpha   90.00
_cell.angle_beta   90.00
_cell.angle_gamma   90.00
#
_symmetry.space_group_name_H-M   'P 1'
#
loop_
_entity.id
_entity.type
_entity.pdbx_description
1 polymer ?
#
loop_
_entity_poly.entity_id
_entity_poly.type
_entity_poly.pdbx_seq_one_letter_code
_entity_poly.pdbx_strand_id
1 'polypeptide(L)'
;MDDKKIIEMFLARDENAIRAVEKKYGGLCYHVASNILARHEDREECVNDVLLALWNAIPPEIPENLRAYVAKAARNRALAIFRDSNARGRGEVKIVGDECLFFVDDGTDLLSEFEAKRMGKLISDFLRRIEEEQRELFVMRYFLGMRHEAIAKKTGFTLGKVKMSLARTKKKLEEELRKEGFTL
;
A
#
# COMPACT_ATOMS: atom_id res chain seq x y z
N MET A 1 -21.72 9.80 3.59
CA MET A 1 -22.32 8.67 4.35
C MET A 1 -21.29 8.22 5.36
N ASP A 2 -21.69 7.89 6.58
CA ASP A 2 -20.80 7.42 7.65
C ASP A 2 -20.32 5.98 7.39
N ASP A 3 -19.10 5.64 7.82
CA ASP A 3 -18.51 4.31 7.62
C ASP A 3 -19.30 3.20 8.30
N LYS A 4 -19.81 3.47 9.51
CA LYS A 4 -20.65 2.51 10.24
C LYS A 4 -21.86 2.10 9.42
N LYS A 5 -22.54 3.08 8.81
CA LYS A 5 -23.70 2.81 7.97
C LYS A 5 -23.35 2.00 6.71
N ILE A 6 -22.18 2.26 6.12
CA ILE A 6 -21.70 1.49 4.98
C ILE A 6 -21.43 0.04 5.39
N ILE A 7 -20.79 -0.17 6.54
CA ILE A 7 -20.53 -1.53 7.07
C ILE A 7 -21.85 -2.26 7.36
N GLU A 8 -22.84 -1.59 7.96
CA GLU A 8 -24.16 -2.15 8.20
C GLU A 8 -24.83 -2.61 6.90
N MET A 9 -24.71 -1.83 5.81
CA MET A 9 -25.22 -2.22 4.50
C MET A 9 -24.53 -3.48 3.96
N PHE A 10 -23.21 -3.60 4.11
CA PHE A 10 -22.50 -4.84 3.75
C PHE A 10 -22.97 -6.04 4.56
N LEU A 11 -23.14 -5.85 5.87
CA LEU A 11 -23.65 -6.93 6.75
C LEU A 11 -25.06 -7.35 6.39
N ALA A 12 -25.90 -6.42 5.95
CA ALA A 12 -27.25 -6.69 5.45
C ALA A 12 -27.29 -7.24 4.01
N ARG A 13 -26.11 -7.37 3.35
CA ARG A 13 -26.02 -7.76 1.92
C ARG A 13 -26.78 -6.81 0.99
N ASP A 14 -26.85 -5.53 1.33
CA ASP A 14 -27.41 -4.50 0.47
C ASP A 14 -26.38 -4.11 -0.60
N GLU A 15 -26.68 -4.37 -1.87
CA GLU A 15 -25.80 -4.05 -3.01
C GLU A 15 -25.47 -2.55 -3.12
N ASN A 16 -26.29 -1.67 -2.56
CA ASN A 16 -25.99 -0.24 -2.49
C ASN A 16 -24.74 0.08 -1.64
N ALA A 17 -24.27 -0.86 -0.79
CA ALA A 17 -23.01 -0.76 -0.07
C ALA A 17 -21.84 -0.56 -1.03
N ILE A 18 -21.81 -1.28 -2.15
CA ILE A 18 -20.75 -1.18 -3.18
C ILE A 18 -20.70 0.24 -3.75
N ARG A 19 -21.86 0.78 -4.14
CA ARG A 19 -21.96 2.16 -4.66
C ARG A 19 -21.56 3.19 -3.62
N ALA A 20 -21.91 2.96 -2.36
CA ALA A 20 -21.55 3.86 -1.26
C ALA A 20 -20.03 3.90 -1.01
N VAL A 21 -19.36 2.75 -1.05
CA VAL A 21 -17.89 2.66 -0.94
C VAL A 21 -17.23 3.28 -2.17
N GLU A 22 -17.69 2.95 -3.37
CA GLU A 22 -17.16 3.51 -4.60
C GLU A 22 -17.21 5.05 -4.59
N LYS A 23 -18.37 5.62 -4.23
CA LYS A 23 -18.54 7.07 -4.13
C LYS A 23 -17.62 7.69 -3.07
N LYS A 24 -17.40 7.02 -1.94
CA LYS A 24 -16.63 7.57 -0.81
C LYS A 24 -15.13 7.31 -0.96
N TYR A 25 -14.74 6.13 -1.44
CA TYR A 25 -13.37 5.63 -1.43
C TYR A 25 -12.81 5.25 -2.80
N GLY A 26 -13.60 5.34 -3.88
CA GLY A 26 -13.10 5.05 -5.23
C GLY A 26 -11.90 5.90 -5.62
N GLY A 27 -11.91 7.20 -5.29
CA GLY A 27 -10.78 8.09 -5.48
C GLY A 27 -9.52 7.67 -4.70
N LEU A 28 -9.69 7.18 -3.46
CA LEU A 28 -8.60 6.63 -2.66
C LEU A 28 -8.02 5.36 -3.31
N CYS A 29 -8.87 4.42 -3.72
CA CYS A 29 -8.44 3.20 -4.40
C CYS A 29 -7.66 3.52 -5.68
N TYR A 30 -8.20 4.44 -6.50
CA TYR A 30 -7.55 4.86 -7.73
C TYR A 30 -6.21 5.56 -7.47
N HIS A 31 -6.13 6.42 -6.46
CA HIS A 31 -4.88 7.08 -6.05
C HIS A 31 -3.82 6.05 -5.62
N VAL A 32 -4.20 5.11 -4.75
CA VAL A 32 -3.32 4.01 -4.32
C VAL A 32 -2.85 3.17 -5.52
N ALA A 33 -3.76 2.83 -6.43
CA ALA A 33 -3.42 2.09 -7.64
C ALA A 33 -2.48 2.89 -8.56
N SER A 34 -2.68 4.22 -8.71
CA SER A 34 -1.88 5.07 -9.59
C SER A 34 -0.42 5.19 -9.17
N ASN A 35 -0.12 4.99 -7.89
CA ASN A 35 1.25 4.98 -7.36
C ASN A 35 2.01 3.67 -7.66
N ILE A 36 1.29 2.62 -8.06
CA ILE A 36 1.85 1.28 -8.30
C ILE A 36 1.74 0.87 -9.77
N LEU A 37 0.62 1.21 -10.41
CA LEU A 37 0.26 0.77 -11.75
C LEU A 37 0.44 1.90 -12.76
N ALA A 38 1.16 1.64 -13.86
CA ALA A 38 1.41 2.63 -14.90
C ALA A 38 0.19 2.84 -15.82
N ARG A 39 -0.53 1.75 -16.14
CA ARG A 39 -1.62 1.77 -17.11
C ARG A 39 -2.93 2.18 -16.47
N HIS A 40 -3.72 2.94 -17.21
CA HIS A 40 -5.04 3.41 -16.75
C HIS A 40 -6.01 2.25 -16.55
N GLU A 41 -6.04 1.31 -17.49
CA GLU A 41 -6.91 0.14 -17.47
C GLU A 41 -6.66 -0.73 -16.22
N ASP A 42 -5.37 -0.96 -15.88
CA ASP A 42 -4.98 -1.72 -14.70
C ASP A 42 -5.45 -1.04 -13.39
N ARG A 43 -5.51 0.29 -13.37
CA ARG A 43 -6.00 1.07 -12.22
C ARG A 43 -7.50 0.93 -12.05
N GLU A 44 -8.26 1.00 -13.14
CA GLU A 44 -9.71 0.81 -13.13
C GLU A 44 -10.06 -0.64 -12.74
N GLU A 45 -9.36 -1.62 -13.31
CA GLU A 45 -9.47 -3.02 -12.90
C GLU A 45 -9.22 -3.16 -11.40
N CYS A 46 -8.16 -2.54 -10.88
CA CYS A 46 -7.83 -2.56 -9.46
C CYS A 46 -8.99 -2.04 -8.59
N VAL A 47 -9.60 -0.92 -8.96
CA VAL A 47 -10.74 -0.34 -8.21
C VAL A 47 -11.91 -1.32 -8.18
N ASN A 48 -12.29 -1.87 -9.35
CA ASN A 48 -13.40 -2.82 -9.46
C ASN A 48 -13.16 -4.09 -8.63
N ASP A 49 -11.94 -4.61 -8.69
CA ASP A 49 -11.55 -5.80 -7.92
C ASP A 49 -11.56 -5.56 -6.41
N VAL A 50 -11.19 -4.34 -5.97
CA VAL A 50 -11.29 -3.97 -4.56
C VAL A 50 -12.73 -3.95 -4.10
N LEU A 51 -13.65 -3.36 -4.88
CA LEU A 51 -15.07 -3.34 -4.55
C LEU A 51 -15.64 -4.75 -4.42
N LEU A 52 -15.29 -5.64 -5.34
CA LEU A 52 -15.68 -7.05 -5.29
C LEU A 52 -15.06 -7.78 -4.09
N ALA A 53 -13.79 -7.51 -3.79
CA ALA A 53 -13.12 -8.11 -2.63
C ALA A 53 -13.78 -7.69 -1.32
N LEU A 54 -14.16 -6.42 -1.17
CA LEU A 54 -14.89 -5.91 -0.01
C LEU A 54 -16.26 -6.61 0.14
N TRP A 55 -16.99 -6.75 -0.96
CA TRP A 55 -18.28 -7.47 -0.97
C TRP A 55 -18.15 -8.91 -0.50
N ASN A 56 -17.09 -9.58 -0.91
CA ASN A 56 -16.86 -10.99 -0.54
C ASN A 56 -16.32 -11.15 0.88
N ALA A 57 -15.56 -10.17 1.38
CA ALA A 57 -14.93 -10.24 2.69
C ALA A 57 -15.86 -9.78 3.83
N ILE A 58 -16.76 -8.87 3.59
CA ILE A 58 -17.69 -8.33 4.60
C ILE A 58 -19.12 -8.83 4.30
N PRO A 59 -19.74 -9.66 5.15
CA PRO A 59 -19.16 -10.45 6.24
C PRO A 59 -18.34 -11.64 5.74
N PRO A 60 -17.53 -12.34 6.56
CA PRO A 60 -17.54 -12.30 8.04
C PRO A 60 -16.62 -11.23 8.65
N GLU A 61 -15.72 -10.61 7.88
CA GLU A 61 -14.85 -9.56 8.42
C GLU A 61 -15.66 -8.29 8.71
N ILE A 62 -15.38 -7.67 9.87
CA ILE A 62 -15.99 -6.38 10.27
C ILE A 62 -14.84 -5.43 10.55
N PRO A 63 -14.48 -4.56 9.60
CA PRO A 63 -13.37 -3.62 9.80
C PRO A 63 -13.75 -2.54 10.81
N GLU A 64 -12.89 -2.30 11.79
CA GLU A 64 -13.03 -1.18 12.74
C GLU A 64 -12.83 0.17 12.02
N ASN A 65 -11.92 0.21 11.06
CA ASN A 65 -11.64 1.36 10.21
C ASN A 65 -11.81 0.98 8.73
N LEU A 66 -12.93 1.38 8.14
CA LEU A 66 -13.25 1.06 6.76
C LEU A 66 -12.26 1.70 5.77
N ARG A 67 -11.81 2.93 6.03
CA ARG A 67 -10.85 3.63 5.17
C ARG A 67 -9.52 2.89 5.08
N ALA A 68 -8.96 2.50 6.23
CA ALA A 68 -7.70 1.75 6.29
C ALA A 68 -7.84 0.37 5.64
N TYR A 69 -8.97 -0.30 5.87
CA TYR A 69 -9.27 -1.59 5.26
C TYR A 69 -9.33 -1.50 3.73
N VAL A 70 -10.03 -0.50 3.19
CA VAL A 70 -10.11 -0.22 1.74
C VAL A 70 -8.73 0.10 1.15
N ALA A 71 -7.96 0.97 1.82
CA ALA A 71 -6.62 1.33 1.35
C ALA A 71 -5.67 0.12 1.30
N LYS A 72 -5.71 -0.76 2.32
CA LYS A 72 -4.97 -2.02 2.37
C LYS A 72 -5.40 -2.97 1.24
N ALA A 73 -6.70 -3.11 1.01
CA ALA A 73 -7.23 -3.93 -0.08
C ALA A 73 -6.76 -3.41 -1.44
N ALA A 74 -6.85 -2.10 -1.68
CA ALA A 74 -6.41 -1.44 -2.91
C ALA A 74 -4.91 -1.65 -3.16
N ARG A 75 -4.09 -1.47 -2.13
CA ARG A 75 -2.64 -1.71 -2.23
C ARG A 75 -2.33 -3.17 -2.55
N ASN A 76 -2.94 -4.11 -1.85
CA ASN A 76 -2.72 -5.53 -2.07
C ASN A 76 -3.11 -5.95 -3.49
N ARG A 77 -4.24 -5.44 -4.00
CA ARG A 77 -4.70 -5.72 -5.35
C ARG A 77 -3.79 -5.10 -6.42
N ALA A 78 -3.42 -3.83 -6.26
CA ALA A 78 -2.49 -3.17 -7.17
C ALA A 78 -1.14 -3.89 -7.25
N LEU A 79 -0.61 -4.37 -6.11
CA LEU A 79 0.61 -5.17 -6.08
C LEU A 79 0.44 -6.55 -6.75
N ALA A 80 -0.74 -7.15 -6.68
CA ALA A 80 -1.03 -8.40 -7.38
C ALA A 80 -1.02 -8.18 -8.90
N ILE A 81 -1.76 -7.18 -9.40
CA ILE A 81 -1.79 -6.81 -10.82
C ILE A 81 -0.38 -6.48 -11.32
N PHE A 82 0.38 -5.69 -10.56
CA PHE A 82 1.77 -5.35 -10.90
C PHE A 82 2.66 -6.60 -11.05
N ARG A 83 2.55 -7.57 -10.13
CA ARG A 83 3.32 -8.83 -10.21
C ARG A 83 2.94 -9.64 -11.42
N ASP A 84 1.65 -9.74 -11.74
CA ASP A 84 1.14 -10.49 -12.89
C ASP A 84 1.55 -9.83 -14.21
N SER A 85 1.54 -8.50 -14.29
CA SER A 85 2.00 -7.74 -15.46
C SER A 85 3.50 -7.91 -15.69
N ASN A 86 4.31 -7.89 -14.64
CA ASN A 86 5.76 -8.12 -14.73
C ASN A 86 6.09 -9.58 -15.12
N ALA A 87 5.33 -10.56 -14.62
CA ALA A 87 5.51 -11.97 -15.00
C ALA A 87 5.22 -12.21 -16.49
N ARG A 88 4.34 -11.40 -17.09
CA ARG A 88 3.99 -11.45 -18.52
C ARG A 88 4.89 -10.58 -19.41
N GLY A 89 5.94 -9.94 -18.86
CA GLY A 89 6.87 -9.08 -19.62
C GLY A 89 6.28 -7.74 -20.08
N ARG A 90 5.13 -7.31 -19.52
CA ARG A 90 4.44 -6.05 -19.86
C ARG A 90 4.65 -4.93 -18.86
N GLY A 91 5.49 -5.12 -17.85
CA GLY A 91 5.66 -4.19 -16.74
C GLY A 91 6.63 -3.07 -17.08
N GLU A 92 6.15 -1.88 -17.44
CA GLU A 92 6.93 -0.65 -17.27
C GLU A 92 6.86 -0.25 -15.79
N VAL A 93 8.02 -0.24 -15.13
CA VAL A 93 8.15 0.24 -13.76
C VAL A 93 8.12 1.77 -13.78
N LYS A 94 6.99 2.38 -13.52
CA LYS A 94 6.94 3.77 -13.13
C LYS A 94 7.07 3.82 -11.61
N ILE A 95 8.29 3.89 -11.12
CA ILE A 95 8.53 4.33 -9.75
C ILE A 95 8.27 5.84 -9.75
N VAL A 96 7.03 6.23 -9.50
CA VAL A 96 6.71 7.63 -9.23
C VAL A 96 7.17 7.88 -7.79
N GLY A 97 8.39 8.40 -7.65
CA GLY A 97 8.86 8.93 -6.39
C GLY A 97 8.03 10.16 -6.04
N ASP A 98 7.54 10.21 -4.86
CA ASP A 98 7.42 11.33 -3.94
C ASP A 98 6.31 11.19 -2.89
N GLU A 99 5.50 10.13 -2.91
CA GLU A 99 4.45 9.98 -1.89
C GLU A 99 4.56 8.65 -1.17
N CYS A 100 5.41 8.61 -0.14
CA CYS A 100 5.40 7.57 0.88
C CYS A 100 4.16 7.67 1.80
N LEU A 101 2.98 7.83 1.20
CA LEU A 101 1.70 7.93 1.89
C LEU A 101 1.12 6.57 2.34
N PHE A 102 1.95 5.51 2.38
CA PHE A 102 1.46 4.16 2.61
C PHE A 102 1.56 3.65 4.04
N PHE A 103 1.98 4.48 4.95
CA PHE A 103 1.91 4.20 6.39
C PHE A 103 0.79 5.01 7.04
N VAL A 104 -0.42 4.97 6.46
CA VAL A 104 -1.60 5.43 7.17
C VAL A 104 -2.14 4.23 7.91
N ASP A 105 -1.63 4.05 9.11
CA ASP A 105 -2.26 3.23 10.11
C ASP A 105 -3.46 3.98 10.70
N ASP A 106 -4.45 3.22 11.11
CA ASP A 106 -5.69 3.54 11.78
C ASP A 106 -5.74 4.90 12.52
N GLY A 107 -6.67 5.73 12.15
CA GLY A 107 -7.09 6.78 13.05
C GLY A 107 -7.75 7.99 12.36
N THR A 108 -9.02 8.05 12.49
CA THR A 108 -9.88 9.19 12.25
C THR A 108 -9.52 10.36 13.16
N ASP A 109 -8.52 11.17 12.76
CA ASP A 109 -8.42 12.55 13.25
C ASP A 109 -7.50 13.35 12.32
N LEU A 110 -7.74 14.66 12.20
CA LEU A 110 -6.87 15.60 11.48
C LEU A 110 -5.41 15.52 12.00
N LEU A 111 -5.21 15.19 13.27
CA LEU A 111 -3.91 14.93 13.88
C LEU A 111 -3.22 13.70 13.27
N SER A 112 -3.94 12.62 13.04
CA SER A 112 -3.38 11.39 12.44
C SER A 112 -3.01 11.59 10.97
N GLU A 113 -3.73 12.42 10.24
CA GLU A 113 -3.40 12.75 8.84
C GLU A 113 -2.12 13.60 8.75
N PHE A 114 -1.93 14.52 9.70
CA PHE A 114 -0.71 15.30 9.83
C PHE A 114 0.49 14.42 10.24
N GLU A 115 0.31 13.52 11.20
CA GLU A 115 1.33 12.57 11.63
C GLU A 115 1.70 11.58 10.50
N ALA A 116 0.72 11.09 9.75
CA ALA A 116 0.96 10.23 8.58
C ALA A 116 1.76 10.95 7.50
N LYS A 117 1.43 12.21 7.20
CA LYS A 117 2.20 13.04 6.26
C LYS A 117 3.63 13.29 6.77
N ARG A 118 3.79 13.57 8.07
CA ARG A 118 5.10 13.76 8.70
C ARG A 118 5.94 12.48 8.62
N MET A 119 5.36 11.33 8.94
CA MET A 119 6.01 10.02 8.83
C MET A 119 6.40 9.72 7.37
N GLY A 120 5.51 9.96 6.42
CA GLY A 120 5.78 9.76 4.99
C GLY A 120 6.96 10.60 4.51
N LYS A 121 7.03 11.88 4.94
CA LYS A 121 8.16 12.75 4.63
C LYS A 121 9.47 12.23 5.23
N LEU A 122 9.47 11.81 6.49
CA LEU A 122 10.65 11.25 7.14
C LEU A 122 11.17 9.99 6.44
N ILE A 123 10.27 9.10 6.03
CA ILE A 123 10.62 7.90 5.27
C ILE A 123 11.22 8.27 3.91
N SER A 124 10.62 9.23 3.19
CA SER A 124 11.15 9.72 1.91
C SER A 124 12.55 10.31 2.08
N ASP A 125 12.74 11.16 3.09
CA ASP A 125 14.04 11.80 3.37
C ASP A 125 15.10 10.76 3.79
N PHE A 126 14.70 9.74 4.57
CA PHE A 126 15.57 8.62 4.90
C PHE A 126 15.99 7.85 3.66
N LEU A 127 15.05 7.50 2.78
CA LEU A 127 15.34 6.75 1.55
C LEU A 127 16.24 7.51 0.58
N ARG A 128 16.16 8.84 0.56
CA ARG A 128 17.08 9.68 -0.25
C ARG A 128 18.52 9.67 0.27
N ARG A 129 18.72 9.48 1.59
CA ARG A 129 20.05 9.52 2.25
C ARG A 129 20.78 8.19 2.27
N ILE A 130 20.07 7.06 2.15
CA ILE A 130 20.71 5.74 2.12
C ILE A 130 21.26 5.43 0.72
N GLU A 131 22.15 4.43 0.66
CA GLU A 131 22.76 3.96 -0.59
C GLU A 131 21.69 3.47 -1.57
N GLU A 132 21.95 3.67 -2.87
CA GLU A 132 21.04 3.32 -3.95
C GLU A 132 20.63 1.83 -3.90
N GLU A 133 21.60 0.93 -3.69
CA GLU A 133 21.33 -0.50 -3.55
C GLU A 133 20.33 -0.79 -2.42
N GLN A 134 20.52 -0.17 -1.26
CA GLN A 134 19.62 -0.37 -0.10
C GLN A 134 18.24 0.18 -0.37
N ARG A 135 18.16 1.35 -1.02
CA ARG A 135 16.92 1.99 -1.43
C ARG A 135 16.13 1.12 -2.41
N GLU A 136 16.79 0.61 -3.46
CA GLU A 136 16.15 -0.28 -4.43
C GLU A 136 15.57 -1.54 -3.78
N LEU A 137 16.37 -2.22 -2.96
CA LEU A 137 15.91 -3.41 -2.24
C LEU A 137 14.71 -3.09 -1.34
N PHE A 138 14.76 -1.96 -0.64
CA PHE A 138 13.68 -1.51 0.25
C PHE A 138 12.40 -1.22 -0.54
N VAL A 139 12.51 -0.48 -1.65
CA VAL A 139 11.37 -0.19 -2.54
C VAL A 139 10.79 -1.49 -3.12
N MET A 140 11.61 -2.38 -3.66
CA MET A 140 11.14 -3.66 -4.18
C MET A 140 10.38 -4.47 -3.12
N ARG A 141 10.84 -4.47 -1.88
CA ARG A 141 10.21 -5.25 -0.80
C ARG A 141 8.95 -4.59 -0.25
N TYR A 142 9.05 -3.33 0.14
CA TYR A 142 8.01 -2.67 0.93
C TYR A 142 7.00 -1.88 0.09
N PHE A 143 7.43 -1.39 -1.07
CA PHE A 143 6.54 -0.67 -2.00
C PHE A 143 5.97 -1.59 -3.08
N LEU A 144 6.80 -2.42 -3.69
CA LEU A 144 6.36 -3.33 -4.76
C LEU A 144 5.93 -4.70 -4.24
N GLY A 145 6.04 -4.97 -2.94
CA GLY A 145 5.60 -6.22 -2.32
C GLY A 145 6.30 -7.48 -2.82
N MET A 146 7.49 -7.34 -3.44
CA MET A 146 8.22 -8.48 -3.99
C MET A 146 8.71 -9.43 -2.90
N ARG A 147 8.71 -10.74 -3.20
CA ARG A 147 9.33 -11.74 -2.33
C ARG A 147 10.85 -11.63 -2.39
N HIS A 148 11.53 -12.00 -1.31
CA HIS A 148 13.00 -11.94 -1.23
C HIS A 148 13.68 -12.72 -2.36
N GLU A 149 13.13 -13.88 -2.73
CA GLU A 149 13.64 -14.72 -3.82
C GLU A 149 13.51 -14.01 -5.18
N ALA A 150 12.40 -13.32 -5.41
CA ALA A 150 12.18 -12.53 -6.63
C ALA A 150 13.11 -11.31 -6.71
N ILE A 151 13.37 -10.66 -5.57
CA ILE A 151 14.32 -9.55 -5.47
C ILE A 151 15.73 -10.08 -5.78
N ALA A 152 16.14 -11.19 -5.15
CA ALA A 152 17.43 -11.81 -5.37
C ALA A 152 17.65 -12.17 -6.86
N LYS A 153 16.66 -12.77 -7.50
CA LYS A 153 16.70 -13.10 -8.94
C LYS A 153 16.81 -11.84 -9.82
N LYS A 154 16.08 -10.77 -9.46
CA LYS A 154 16.05 -9.53 -10.25
C LYS A 154 17.35 -8.73 -10.15
N THR A 155 17.94 -8.69 -8.95
CA THR A 155 19.15 -7.90 -8.66
C THR A 155 20.44 -8.67 -8.85
N GLY A 156 20.39 -10.01 -9.01
CA GLY A 156 21.58 -10.86 -9.03
C GLY A 156 22.24 -11.07 -7.67
N PHE A 157 21.65 -10.56 -6.58
CA PHE A 157 22.20 -10.75 -5.24
C PHE A 157 21.80 -12.09 -4.64
N THR A 158 22.60 -12.58 -3.69
CA THR A 158 22.23 -13.75 -2.92
C THR A 158 21.02 -13.45 -2.03
N LEU A 159 20.19 -14.46 -1.78
CA LEU A 159 19.04 -14.33 -0.87
C LEU A 159 19.45 -13.84 0.53
N GLY A 160 20.61 -14.30 1.03
CA GLY A 160 21.17 -13.85 2.30
C GLY A 160 21.52 -12.36 2.31
N LYS A 161 22.15 -11.86 1.22
CA LYS A 161 22.45 -10.42 1.07
C LYS A 161 21.17 -9.58 1.07
N VAL A 162 20.14 -9.99 0.32
CA VAL A 162 18.85 -9.28 0.27
C VAL A 162 18.20 -9.20 1.65
N LYS A 163 18.08 -10.35 2.34
CA LYS A 163 17.47 -10.41 3.69
C LYS A 163 18.23 -9.54 4.69
N MET A 164 19.56 -9.63 4.68
CA MET A 164 20.41 -8.88 5.62
C MET A 164 20.39 -7.38 5.37
N SER A 165 20.44 -6.95 4.10
CA SER A 165 20.35 -5.54 3.71
C SER A 165 18.98 -4.95 4.13
N LEU A 166 17.89 -5.64 3.83
CA LEU A 166 16.55 -5.21 4.23
C LEU A 166 16.38 -5.10 5.74
N ALA A 167 16.88 -6.09 6.50
CA ALA A 167 16.82 -6.06 7.97
C ALA A 167 17.58 -4.87 8.56
N ARG A 168 18.79 -4.59 8.04
CA ARG A 168 19.61 -3.44 8.47
C ARG A 168 18.94 -2.11 8.13
N THR A 169 18.41 -1.98 6.92
CA THR A 169 17.72 -0.77 6.46
C THR A 169 16.47 -0.52 7.28
N LYS A 170 15.67 -1.56 7.54
CA LYS A 170 14.48 -1.48 8.39
C LYS A 170 14.84 -1.00 9.80
N LYS A 171 15.87 -1.59 10.42
CA LYS A 171 16.32 -1.20 11.76
C LYS A 171 16.75 0.27 11.83
N LYS A 172 17.53 0.74 10.84
CA LYS A 172 17.95 2.16 10.77
C LYS A 172 16.72 3.09 10.66
N LEU A 173 15.74 2.74 9.84
CA LEU A 173 14.50 3.52 9.70
C LEU A 173 13.70 3.54 11.01
N GLU A 174 13.54 2.41 11.68
CA GLU A 174 12.86 2.32 12.98
C GLU A 174 13.54 3.19 14.03
N GLU A 175 14.87 3.21 14.08
CA GLU A 175 15.64 4.06 14.99
C GLU A 175 15.43 5.55 14.71
N GLU A 176 15.36 5.96 13.44
CA GLU A 176 15.06 7.34 13.06
C GLU A 176 13.63 7.74 13.43
N LEU A 177 12.65 6.90 13.11
CA LEU A 177 11.25 7.17 13.44
C LEU A 177 11.03 7.29 14.94
N ARG A 178 11.70 6.46 15.77
CA ARG A 178 11.65 6.55 17.23
C ARG A 178 12.25 7.86 17.75
N LYS A 179 13.35 8.33 17.17
CA LYS A 179 13.95 9.63 17.52
C LYS A 179 13.00 10.81 17.27
N GLU A 180 12.16 10.68 16.27
CA GLU A 180 11.15 11.66 15.89
C GLU A 180 9.82 11.51 16.66
N GLY A 181 9.78 10.58 17.62
CA GLY A 181 8.63 10.40 18.53
C GLY A 181 7.57 9.41 18.03
N PHE A 182 7.83 8.67 16.96
CA PHE A 182 6.89 7.63 16.50
C PHE A 182 7.05 6.35 17.31
N THR A 183 5.94 5.82 17.80
CA THR A 183 5.85 4.49 18.42
C THR A 183 5.57 3.47 17.31
N LEU A 184 6.43 2.44 17.19
CA LEU A 184 6.36 1.40 16.14
C LEU A 184 6.08 0.05 16.78
#